data_16d4570537e89e0aa353ed5f93262cbb
#
_entry.id   16d4570537e89e0aa353ed5f93262cbb
#
_cell.length_a   1.000
_cell.length_b   1.000
_cell.length_c   1.000
_cell.angle_alpha   90.00
_cell.angle_beta   90.00
_cell.angle_gamma   90.00
#
_symmetry.space_group_name_H-M   'P 1'
#
loop_
_entity.id
_entity.type
_entity.pdbx_description
1 polymer ?
#
loop_
_entity_poly.entity_id
_entity_poly.type
_entity_poly.pdbx_seq_one_letter_code
_entity_poly.pdbx_strand_id
1 'polypeptide(L)'
;MFRSRVCSIVLAVALGAPVFTRPAAAQASRDKDKFCGLVQNRTLAVGTWATYNWTGGRTNGNTMRMAVVGKETQEGTTYYWYEVSLGDPNRPRDKMIMQMLVPGLGTGSVRSMVMKSGDQPAMKLPAQMILMVNSSPGMNMAADLVRQCQAMEAVGWERVTVPAGEFRALHMRNPGSQMVSEVWVQPEMQFSMVKAVLKDGAVMELTGQGTDAKSSITETPQEMPGLPGARPPR
;
A
#
# COMPACT_ATOMS: atom_id res chain seq x y z
N MET A 1 -36.54 -37.14 72.21
CA MET A 1 -35.20 -36.95 71.65
C MET A 1 -35.29 -36.34 70.24
N PHE A 2 -35.23 -35.02 70.15
CA PHE A 2 -35.27 -34.28 68.87
C PHE A 2 -33.84 -33.80 68.54
N ARG A 3 -33.28 -34.31 67.44
CA ARG A 3 -31.99 -33.82 66.87
C ARG A 3 -32.30 -32.81 65.82
N SER A 4 -32.00 -31.54 66.11
CA SER A 4 -32.01 -30.42 65.16
C SER A 4 -30.78 -30.53 64.26
N ARG A 5 -31.01 -30.58 62.95
CA ARG A 5 -29.95 -30.43 61.93
C ARG A 5 -29.90 -28.99 61.47
N VAL A 6 -28.82 -28.32 61.81
CA VAL A 6 -28.53 -26.96 61.33
C VAL A 6 -27.94 -27.10 59.91
N CYS A 7 -28.65 -26.56 58.94
CA CYS A 7 -28.20 -26.51 57.53
C CYS A 7 -27.44 -25.18 57.32
N SER A 8 -26.10 -25.29 57.21
CA SER A 8 -25.25 -24.12 56.90
C SER A 8 -25.29 -23.81 55.40
N ILE A 9 -25.91 -22.71 55.02
CA ILE A 9 -25.90 -22.21 53.67
C ILE A 9 -24.60 -21.40 53.48
N VAL A 10 -23.70 -21.93 52.65
CA VAL A 10 -22.49 -21.20 52.23
C VAL A 10 -22.88 -20.34 51.02
N LEU A 11 -22.90 -19.03 51.24
CA LEU A 11 -23.15 -18.04 50.20
C LEU A 11 -21.85 -17.78 49.47
N ALA A 12 -21.66 -18.36 48.27
CA ALA A 12 -20.53 -18.06 47.40
C ALA A 12 -20.76 -16.71 46.67
N VAL A 13 -20.10 -15.68 47.14
CA VAL A 13 -20.07 -14.38 46.45
C VAL A 13 -19.09 -14.49 45.28
N ALA A 14 -19.60 -14.64 44.05
CA ALA A 14 -18.78 -14.56 42.84
C ALA A 14 -18.43 -13.07 42.58
N LEU A 15 -17.20 -12.71 42.88
CA LEU A 15 -16.61 -11.43 42.49
C LEU A 15 -16.39 -11.42 40.97
N GLY A 16 -17.41 -10.98 40.23
CA GLY A 16 -17.29 -10.69 38.80
C GLY A 16 -16.37 -9.48 38.58
N ALA A 17 -15.14 -9.69 38.15
CA ALA A 17 -14.28 -8.62 37.73
C ALA A 17 -14.92 -7.91 36.50
N PRO A 18 -15.02 -6.56 36.50
CA PRO A 18 -15.53 -5.83 35.34
C PRO A 18 -14.59 -6.05 34.16
N VAL A 19 -15.07 -6.76 33.15
CA VAL A 19 -14.37 -6.85 31.85
C VAL A 19 -14.55 -5.47 31.18
N PHE A 20 -13.54 -4.61 31.27
CA PHE A 20 -13.49 -3.36 30.52
C PHE A 20 -13.30 -3.70 29.04
N THR A 21 -14.41 -3.90 28.33
CA THR A 21 -14.41 -3.94 26.87
C THR A 21 -14.07 -2.53 26.37
N ARG A 22 -12.84 -2.35 25.88
CA ARG A 22 -12.46 -1.10 25.22
C ARG A 22 -13.38 -0.89 24.03
N PRO A 23 -13.92 0.33 23.80
CA PRO A 23 -14.79 0.57 22.66
C PRO A 23 -14.06 0.21 21.36
N ALA A 24 -14.72 -0.50 20.46
CA ALA A 24 -14.15 -1.02 19.21
C ALA A 24 -13.50 0.08 18.35
N ALA A 25 -14.06 1.29 18.36
CA ALA A 25 -13.51 2.45 17.67
C ALA A 25 -12.12 2.88 18.18
N ALA A 26 -11.90 2.85 19.51
CA ALA A 26 -10.58 3.18 20.08
C ALA A 26 -9.53 2.12 19.77
N GLN A 27 -9.92 0.87 19.57
CA GLN A 27 -9.02 -0.18 19.11
C GLN A 27 -8.67 0.02 17.63
N ALA A 28 -9.65 0.28 16.77
CA ALA A 28 -9.44 0.53 15.34
C ALA A 28 -8.51 1.72 15.09
N SER A 29 -8.64 2.81 15.86
CA SER A 29 -7.73 3.96 15.76
C SER A 29 -6.28 3.58 16.09
N ARG A 30 -6.04 2.81 17.15
CA ARG A 30 -4.68 2.33 17.48
C ARG A 30 -4.12 1.40 16.42
N ASP A 31 -4.95 0.53 15.85
CA ASP A 31 -4.53 -0.38 14.80
C ASP A 31 -4.19 0.37 13.51
N LYS A 32 -4.93 1.45 13.17
CA LYS A 32 -4.59 2.39 12.10
C LYS A 32 -3.22 3.05 12.35
N ASP A 33 -2.98 3.57 13.55
CA ASP A 33 -1.71 4.25 13.85
C ASP A 33 -0.52 3.28 13.75
N LYS A 34 -0.68 2.05 14.22
CA LYS A 34 0.30 0.98 14.03
C LYS A 34 0.51 0.67 12.55
N PHE A 35 -0.56 0.55 11.77
CA PHE A 35 -0.49 0.30 10.34
C PHE A 35 0.25 1.41 9.61
N CYS A 36 -0.05 2.68 9.87
CA CYS A 36 0.64 3.82 9.26
C CYS A 36 2.14 3.84 9.60
N GLY A 37 2.51 3.47 10.84
CA GLY A 37 3.90 3.28 11.25
C GLY A 37 4.59 2.12 10.53
N LEU A 38 3.88 1.00 10.28
CA LEU A 38 4.39 -0.12 9.49
C LEU A 38 4.63 0.29 8.03
N VAL A 39 3.71 1.03 7.40
CA VAL A 39 3.88 1.52 6.03
C VAL A 39 5.15 2.36 5.90
N GLN A 40 5.41 3.23 6.88
CA GLN A 40 6.60 4.07 6.89
C GLN A 40 7.90 3.27 6.97
N ASN A 41 7.94 2.21 7.76
CA ASN A 41 9.17 1.49 8.12
C ASN A 41 9.27 0.08 7.51
N ARG A 42 8.38 -0.26 6.57
CA ARG A 42 8.32 -1.61 6.01
C ARG A 42 9.53 -1.91 5.14
N THR A 43 10.25 -2.97 5.53
CA THR A 43 11.26 -3.57 4.66
C THR A 43 10.60 -4.26 3.49
N LEU A 44 11.08 -3.98 2.27
CA LEU A 44 10.57 -4.60 1.05
C LEU A 44 11.17 -5.99 0.85
N ALA A 45 10.35 -6.95 0.46
CA ALA A 45 10.79 -8.30 0.10
C ALA A 45 10.81 -8.45 -1.42
N VAL A 46 12.00 -8.72 -1.99
CA VAL A 46 12.16 -8.96 -3.43
C VAL A 46 11.34 -10.17 -3.85
N GLY A 47 10.69 -10.07 -4.99
CA GLY A 47 9.79 -11.08 -5.54
C GLY A 47 8.33 -10.86 -5.19
N THR A 48 8.00 -10.07 -4.16
CA THR A 48 6.60 -9.84 -3.81
C THR A 48 5.86 -9.01 -4.85
N TRP A 49 4.60 -9.36 -5.09
CA TRP A 49 3.72 -8.63 -5.99
C TRP A 49 2.26 -8.70 -5.56
N ALA A 50 1.48 -7.72 -6.03
CA ALA A 50 0.03 -7.70 -5.95
C ALA A 50 -0.56 -7.12 -7.25
N THR A 51 -1.71 -7.64 -7.67
CA THR A 51 -2.44 -7.18 -8.85
C THR A 51 -3.85 -6.76 -8.44
N TYR A 52 -4.33 -5.69 -9.06
CA TYR A 52 -5.63 -5.08 -8.79
C TYR A 52 -6.37 -4.84 -10.09
N ASN A 53 -7.69 -5.01 -10.07
CA ASN A 53 -8.58 -4.58 -11.14
C ASN A 53 -9.37 -3.36 -10.70
N TRP A 54 -9.67 -2.50 -11.67
CA TRP A 54 -10.47 -1.29 -11.50
C TRP A 54 -11.84 -1.49 -12.15
N THR A 55 -12.90 -1.15 -11.40
CA THR A 55 -14.27 -1.14 -11.89
C THR A 55 -14.90 0.23 -11.66
N GLY A 56 -15.70 0.69 -12.61
CA GLY A 56 -16.31 2.04 -12.56
C GLY A 56 -15.32 3.18 -12.79
N GLY A 57 -15.84 4.42 -12.74
CA GLY A 57 -15.04 5.61 -12.95
C GLY A 57 -14.34 5.67 -14.32
N ARG A 58 -13.33 6.54 -14.40
CA ARG A 58 -12.53 6.74 -15.63
C ARG A 58 -11.50 5.63 -15.89
N THR A 59 -11.18 4.84 -14.88
CA THR A 59 -10.18 3.76 -14.94
C THR A 59 -10.78 2.38 -15.12
N ASN A 60 -12.11 2.32 -15.42
CA ASN A 60 -12.82 1.05 -15.59
C ASN A 60 -12.13 0.12 -16.59
N GLY A 61 -11.95 -1.14 -16.20
CA GLY A 61 -11.28 -2.17 -16.99
C GLY A 61 -9.75 -2.17 -16.90
N ASN A 62 -9.13 -1.19 -16.27
CA ASN A 62 -7.69 -1.18 -16.08
C ASN A 62 -7.25 -2.20 -15.02
N THR A 63 -6.04 -2.69 -15.18
CA THR A 63 -5.33 -3.47 -14.17
C THR A 63 -4.11 -2.70 -13.68
N MET A 64 -3.80 -2.83 -12.40
CA MET A 64 -2.56 -2.33 -11.80
C MET A 64 -1.82 -3.49 -11.16
N ARG A 65 -0.52 -3.61 -11.43
CA ARG A 65 0.34 -4.54 -10.70
C ARG A 65 1.44 -3.76 -10.02
N MET A 66 1.67 -4.04 -8.76
CA MET A 66 2.79 -3.56 -7.95
C MET A 66 3.72 -4.73 -7.63
N ALA A 67 5.03 -4.52 -7.72
CA ALA A 67 5.99 -5.58 -7.44
C ALA A 67 7.33 -5.02 -6.93
N VAL A 68 8.05 -5.82 -6.14
CA VAL A 68 9.46 -5.57 -5.78
C VAL A 68 10.31 -6.52 -6.62
N VAL A 69 10.92 -6.00 -7.68
CA VAL A 69 11.54 -6.82 -8.73
C VAL A 69 13.05 -7.00 -8.58
N GLY A 70 13.66 -6.30 -7.62
CA GLY A 70 15.11 -6.39 -7.37
C GLY A 70 15.55 -5.53 -6.19
N LYS A 71 16.83 -5.61 -5.87
CA LYS A 71 17.49 -4.74 -4.89
C LYS A 71 18.93 -4.51 -5.28
N GLU A 72 19.49 -3.39 -4.84
CA GLU A 72 20.92 -3.10 -4.93
C GLU A 72 21.38 -2.30 -3.71
N THR A 73 22.66 -2.35 -3.42
CA THR A 73 23.25 -1.59 -2.30
C THR A 73 24.16 -0.51 -2.89
N GLN A 74 23.92 0.73 -2.51
CA GLN A 74 24.72 1.90 -2.89
C GLN A 74 25.14 2.63 -1.61
N GLU A 75 26.43 2.90 -1.45
CA GLU A 75 26.97 3.65 -0.29
C GLU A 75 26.49 3.10 1.07
N GLY A 76 26.40 1.76 1.18
CA GLY A 76 25.97 1.07 2.42
C GLY A 76 24.45 1.05 2.64
N THR A 77 23.66 1.71 1.76
CA THR A 77 22.20 1.73 1.83
C THR A 77 21.61 0.74 0.84
N THR A 78 20.67 -0.09 1.29
CA THR A 78 19.92 -1.00 0.40
C THR A 78 18.74 -0.27 -0.20
N TYR A 79 18.65 -0.31 -1.53
CA TYR A 79 17.55 0.19 -2.33
C TYR A 79 16.83 -0.97 -3.01
N TYR A 80 15.54 -0.78 -3.29
CA TYR A 80 14.69 -1.77 -3.92
C TYR A 80 14.12 -1.23 -5.23
N TRP A 81 14.14 -2.05 -6.27
CA TRP A 81 13.41 -1.77 -7.50
C TRP A 81 11.94 -2.08 -7.31
N TYR A 82 11.17 -1.02 -7.12
CA TYR A 82 9.71 -1.07 -7.01
C TYR A 82 9.10 -0.79 -8.37
N GLU A 83 8.32 -1.74 -8.89
CA GLU A 83 7.67 -1.66 -10.19
C GLU A 83 6.17 -1.48 -10.02
N VAL A 84 5.61 -0.52 -10.77
CA VAL A 84 4.18 -0.36 -10.97
C VAL A 84 3.88 -0.48 -12.45
N SER A 85 2.96 -1.35 -12.83
CA SER A 85 2.42 -1.39 -14.18
C SER A 85 0.92 -1.11 -14.16
N LEU A 86 0.47 -0.30 -15.11
CA LEU A 86 -0.92 0.14 -15.26
C LEU A 86 -1.32 0.02 -16.72
N GLY A 87 -2.52 -0.47 -17.00
CA GLY A 87 -3.08 -0.53 -18.36
C GLY A 87 -4.29 -1.41 -18.46
N ASP A 88 -4.97 -1.31 -19.60
CA ASP A 88 -6.05 -2.19 -19.96
C ASP A 88 -5.45 -3.51 -20.52
N PRO A 89 -5.79 -4.69 -19.94
CA PRO A 89 -5.29 -5.97 -20.43
C PRO A 89 -5.67 -6.26 -21.88
N ASN A 90 -6.74 -5.65 -22.39
CA ASN A 90 -7.18 -5.77 -23.77
C ASN A 90 -6.43 -4.82 -24.73
N ARG A 91 -5.64 -3.89 -24.19
CA ARG A 91 -4.85 -2.90 -24.94
C ARG A 91 -3.40 -2.89 -24.45
N PRO A 92 -2.63 -3.96 -24.68
CA PRO A 92 -1.27 -4.08 -24.14
C PRO A 92 -0.32 -2.96 -24.60
N ARG A 93 -0.59 -2.33 -25.75
CA ARG A 93 0.21 -1.19 -26.24
C ARG A 93 0.01 0.10 -25.43
N ASP A 94 -1.07 0.17 -24.65
CA ASP A 94 -1.33 1.32 -23.77
C ASP A 94 -0.77 1.09 -22.34
N LYS A 95 -0.14 -0.07 -22.12
CA LYS A 95 0.42 -0.42 -20.80
C LYS A 95 1.60 0.50 -20.48
N MET A 96 1.55 1.10 -19.30
CA MET A 96 2.65 1.86 -18.71
C MET A 96 3.33 1.03 -17.63
N ILE A 97 4.67 0.99 -17.64
CA ILE A 97 5.48 0.38 -16.59
C ILE A 97 6.40 1.45 -16.05
N MET A 98 6.47 1.57 -14.74
CA MET A 98 7.36 2.47 -14.03
C MET A 98 8.13 1.68 -12.99
N GLN A 99 9.46 1.75 -13.03
CA GLN A 99 10.33 1.20 -12.01
C GLN A 99 11.01 2.33 -11.26
N MET A 100 11.02 2.27 -9.96
CA MET A 100 11.65 3.25 -9.08
C MET A 100 12.61 2.54 -8.15
N LEU A 101 13.81 3.09 -8.02
CA LEU A 101 14.79 2.66 -7.03
C LEU A 101 14.55 3.48 -5.76
N VAL A 102 14.06 2.82 -4.71
CA VAL A 102 13.63 3.44 -3.46
C VAL A 102 14.22 2.72 -2.25
N PRO A 103 14.50 3.42 -1.12
CA PRO A 103 14.97 2.77 0.10
C PRO A 103 13.83 2.04 0.84
N GLY A 104 12.56 2.38 0.56
CA GLY A 104 11.35 1.81 1.14
C GLY A 104 10.11 2.46 0.57
N LEU A 105 8.91 1.96 0.90
CA LEU A 105 7.64 2.52 0.40
C LEU A 105 7.21 3.79 1.14
N GLY A 106 7.65 3.98 2.37
CA GLY A 106 7.22 5.12 3.22
C GLY A 106 8.32 6.13 3.52
N THR A 107 9.53 5.92 3.06
CA THR A 107 10.68 6.76 3.40
C THR A 107 11.62 6.97 2.22
N GLY A 108 12.19 8.17 2.17
CA GLY A 108 13.29 8.51 1.28
C GLY A 108 12.84 8.95 -0.11
N SER A 109 13.83 9.39 -0.85
CA SER A 109 13.68 9.90 -2.20
C SER A 109 13.91 8.80 -3.23
N VAL A 110 13.24 8.90 -4.35
CA VAL A 110 13.53 8.08 -5.53
C VAL A 110 14.98 8.35 -5.97
N ARG A 111 15.79 7.29 -6.08
CA ARG A 111 17.19 7.37 -6.51
C ARG A 111 17.33 7.26 -8.03
N SER A 112 16.49 6.46 -8.65
CA SER A 112 16.45 6.24 -10.10
C SER A 112 15.03 5.88 -10.53
N MET A 113 14.67 6.23 -11.75
CA MET A 113 13.38 5.88 -12.34
C MET A 113 13.54 5.48 -13.79
N VAL A 114 12.87 4.38 -14.15
CA VAL A 114 12.77 3.88 -15.52
C VAL A 114 11.29 3.82 -15.87
N MET A 115 10.95 4.29 -17.06
CA MET A 115 9.58 4.26 -17.59
C MET A 115 9.55 3.56 -18.93
N LYS A 116 8.50 2.78 -19.18
CA LYS A 116 8.22 2.14 -20.46
C LYS A 116 6.73 2.29 -20.77
N SER A 117 6.42 2.69 -21.99
CA SER A 117 5.04 2.80 -22.49
C SER A 117 4.87 1.90 -23.70
N GLY A 118 4.01 0.92 -23.58
CA GLY A 118 3.71 -0.04 -24.64
C GLY A 118 4.95 -0.69 -25.23
N ASP A 119 5.08 -0.59 -26.56
CA ASP A 119 6.19 -1.14 -27.34
C ASP A 119 7.40 -0.20 -27.43
N GLN A 120 7.34 1.00 -26.81
CA GLN A 120 8.45 1.93 -26.80
C GLN A 120 9.62 1.39 -25.96
N PRO A 121 10.88 1.73 -26.29
CA PRO A 121 12.02 1.35 -25.47
C PRO A 121 11.88 1.93 -24.05
N ALA A 122 12.40 1.20 -23.07
CA ALA A 122 12.46 1.67 -21.69
C ALA A 122 13.41 2.88 -21.60
N MET A 123 12.96 3.94 -20.92
CA MET A 123 13.69 5.20 -20.78
C MET A 123 14.03 5.44 -19.31
N LYS A 124 15.31 5.71 -19.03
CA LYS A 124 15.77 6.10 -17.70
C LYS A 124 15.74 7.62 -17.56
N LEU A 125 15.14 8.12 -16.49
CA LEU A 125 15.03 9.55 -16.25
C LEU A 125 16.38 10.15 -15.86
N PRO A 126 16.72 11.36 -16.38
CA PRO A 126 17.90 12.11 -15.96
C PRO A 126 17.82 12.53 -14.48
N ALA A 127 18.97 12.67 -13.82
CA ALA A 127 19.06 13.07 -12.42
C ALA A 127 18.28 14.35 -12.09
N GLN A 128 18.25 15.33 -12.99
CA GLN A 128 17.48 16.57 -12.81
C GLN A 128 15.98 16.33 -12.71
N MET A 129 15.43 15.41 -13.50
CA MET A 129 14.03 15.05 -13.43
C MET A 129 13.73 14.28 -12.14
N ILE A 130 14.65 13.43 -11.67
CA ILE A 130 14.52 12.75 -10.37
C ILE A 130 14.48 13.77 -9.22
N LEU A 131 15.31 14.82 -9.26
CA LEU A 131 15.25 15.91 -8.28
C LEU A 131 13.89 16.62 -8.29
N MET A 132 13.31 16.86 -9.47
CA MET A 132 11.96 17.44 -9.60
C MET A 132 10.90 16.51 -9.02
N VAL A 133 10.94 15.20 -9.29
CA VAL A 133 10.04 14.21 -8.71
C VAL A 133 10.10 14.24 -7.18
N ASN A 134 11.30 14.27 -6.63
CA ASN A 134 11.51 14.26 -5.18
C ASN A 134 11.07 15.58 -4.49
N SER A 135 11.15 16.71 -5.19
CA SER A 135 10.82 18.04 -4.64
C SER A 135 9.36 18.44 -4.86
N SER A 136 8.66 17.80 -5.79
CA SER A 136 7.29 18.19 -6.15
C SER A 136 6.27 17.55 -5.19
N PRO A 137 5.42 18.36 -4.54
CA PRO A 137 4.27 17.84 -3.79
C PRO A 137 3.38 16.95 -4.70
N GLY A 138 2.97 15.79 -4.21
CA GLY A 138 2.16 14.84 -4.97
C GLY A 138 2.95 13.91 -5.90
N MET A 139 4.23 14.18 -6.16
CA MET A 139 5.14 13.26 -6.86
C MET A 139 6.01 12.43 -5.91
N ASN A 140 6.15 12.85 -4.65
CA ASN A 140 6.80 12.05 -3.60
C ASN A 140 5.80 11.04 -3.03
N MET A 141 5.61 9.95 -3.76
CA MET A 141 4.63 8.90 -3.46
C MET A 141 4.77 8.33 -2.04
N ALA A 142 5.99 8.24 -1.53
CA ALA A 142 6.27 7.71 -0.19
C ALA A 142 5.76 8.64 0.92
N ALA A 143 6.10 9.93 0.87
CA ALA A 143 5.65 10.91 1.84
C ALA A 143 4.13 11.12 1.77
N ASP A 144 3.56 11.06 0.55
CA ASP A 144 2.13 11.19 0.33
C ASP A 144 1.36 10.02 0.89
N LEU A 145 1.84 8.80 0.74
CA LEU A 145 1.21 7.59 1.28
C LEU A 145 1.11 7.65 2.82
N VAL A 146 2.19 8.07 3.50
CA VAL A 146 2.20 8.22 4.96
C VAL A 146 1.22 9.31 5.41
N ARG A 147 1.25 10.49 4.76
CA ARG A 147 0.31 11.58 5.06
C ARG A 147 -1.14 11.17 4.85
N GLN A 148 -1.44 10.50 3.73
CA GLN A 148 -2.79 10.00 3.46
C GLN A 148 -3.23 8.98 4.50
N CYS A 149 -2.37 8.04 4.88
CA CYS A 149 -2.66 7.07 5.93
C CYS A 149 -2.99 7.76 7.26
N GLN A 150 -2.21 8.75 7.67
CA GLN A 150 -2.44 9.51 8.91
C GLN A 150 -3.75 10.31 8.88
N ALA A 151 -4.12 10.85 7.73
CA ALA A 151 -5.34 11.63 7.54
C ALA A 151 -6.62 10.77 7.50
N MET A 152 -6.50 9.45 7.38
CA MET A 152 -7.65 8.56 7.39
C MET A 152 -8.24 8.38 8.79
N GLU A 153 -9.56 8.21 8.85
CA GLU A 153 -10.30 7.79 10.03
C GLU A 153 -10.45 6.27 10.02
N ALA A 154 -10.18 5.61 11.15
CA ALA A 154 -10.44 4.18 11.30
C ALA A 154 -11.94 3.94 11.50
N VAL A 155 -12.54 3.12 10.65
CA VAL A 155 -13.93 2.66 10.80
C VAL A 155 -13.97 1.41 11.67
N GLY A 156 -13.14 0.41 11.37
CA GLY A 156 -13.09 -0.84 12.12
C GLY A 156 -12.51 -1.99 11.30
N TRP A 157 -12.46 -3.17 11.94
CA TRP A 157 -12.10 -4.41 11.28
C TRP A 157 -13.35 -5.08 10.72
N GLU A 158 -13.30 -5.46 9.45
CA GLU A 158 -14.40 -6.19 8.82
C GLU A 158 -13.90 -7.25 7.85
N ARG A 159 -14.79 -8.14 7.44
CA ARG A 159 -14.52 -9.09 6.37
C ARG A 159 -14.90 -8.45 5.05
N VAL A 160 -13.98 -8.53 4.09
CA VAL A 160 -14.20 -8.06 2.73
C VAL A 160 -13.84 -9.16 1.76
N THR A 161 -14.74 -9.42 0.81
CA THR A 161 -14.54 -10.37 -0.28
C THR A 161 -14.15 -9.61 -1.54
N VAL A 162 -13.03 -10.02 -2.15
CA VAL A 162 -12.51 -9.51 -3.42
C VAL A 162 -12.14 -10.70 -4.32
N PRO A 163 -11.83 -10.52 -5.61
CA PRO A 163 -11.48 -11.65 -6.48
C PRO A 163 -10.32 -12.52 -5.98
N ALA A 164 -9.38 -11.97 -5.21
CA ALA A 164 -8.28 -12.74 -4.60
C ALA A 164 -8.70 -13.58 -3.39
N GLY A 165 -9.93 -13.46 -2.88
CA GLY A 165 -10.45 -14.20 -1.73
C GLY A 165 -11.11 -13.33 -0.67
N GLU A 166 -11.32 -13.93 0.51
CA GLU A 166 -11.88 -13.24 1.68
C GLU A 166 -10.75 -12.80 2.62
N PHE A 167 -10.80 -11.55 3.08
CA PHE A 167 -9.82 -10.95 3.98
C PHE A 167 -10.50 -10.32 5.19
N ARG A 168 -9.87 -10.43 6.37
CA ARG A 168 -10.19 -9.59 7.50
C ARG A 168 -9.33 -8.33 7.39
N ALA A 169 -9.92 -7.20 7.04
CA ALA A 169 -9.22 -5.97 6.73
C ALA A 169 -9.62 -4.83 7.67
N LEU A 170 -8.69 -3.92 7.93
CA LEU A 170 -8.95 -2.67 8.60
C LEU A 170 -9.54 -1.69 7.58
N HIS A 171 -10.79 -1.30 7.78
CA HIS A 171 -11.48 -0.30 6.99
C HIS A 171 -11.12 1.10 7.49
N MET A 172 -10.71 1.95 6.58
CA MET A 172 -10.40 3.36 6.83
C MET A 172 -11.05 4.22 5.76
N ARG A 173 -11.44 5.44 6.13
CA ARG A 173 -12.04 6.43 5.21
C ARG A 173 -11.37 7.78 5.33
N ASN A 174 -11.38 8.54 4.25
CA ASN A 174 -10.94 9.94 4.22
C ASN A 174 -11.95 10.78 3.42
N PRO A 175 -12.99 11.33 4.06
CA PRO A 175 -14.03 12.09 3.37
C PRO A 175 -13.49 13.37 2.69
N GLY A 176 -12.36 13.89 3.15
CA GLY A 176 -11.68 15.05 2.56
C GLY A 176 -10.73 14.73 1.40
N SER A 177 -10.48 13.45 1.12
CA SER A 177 -9.58 13.05 0.04
C SER A 177 -10.13 13.41 -1.34
N GLN A 178 -9.23 13.84 -2.23
CA GLN A 178 -9.55 14.05 -3.64
C GLN A 178 -9.33 12.80 -4.51
N MET A 179 -8.72 11.76 -3.96
CA MET A 179 -8.39 10.52 -4.67
C MET A 179 -9.07 9.30 -4.07
N VAL A 180 -8.66 8.85 -2.89
CA VAL A 180 -9.17 7.65 -2.23
C VAL A 180 -10.10 8.05 -1.09
N SER A 181 -11.38 7.69 -1.18
CA SER A 181 -12.38 7.97 -0.16
C SER A 181 -12.41 6.90 0.95
N GLU A 182 -12.24 5.64 0.57
CA GLU A 182 -12.23 4.50 1.49
C GLU A 182 -11.18 3.48 1.09
N VAL A 183 -10.58 2.79 2.06
CA VAL A 183 -9.60 1.72 1.83
C VAL A 183 -9.74 0.62 2.88
N TRP A 184 -9.57 -0.61 2.44
CA TRP A 184 -9.47 -1.81 3.28
C TRP A 184 -8.06 -2.35 3.18
N VAL A 185 -7.39 -2.47 4.32
CA VAL A 185 -5.99 -2.89 4.38
C VAL A 185 -5.81 -4.11 5.27
N GLN A 186 -4.91 -4.99 4.82
CA GLN A 186 -4.42 -6.15 5.57
C GLN A 186 -2.95 -5.87 5.93
N PRO A 187 -2.64 -5.51 7.18
CA PRO A 187 -1.29 -5.07 7.58
C PRO A 187 -0.17 -6.08 7.34
N GLU A 188 -0.48 -7.37 7.40
CA GLU A 188 0.49 -8.47 7.23
C GLU A 188 0.98 -8.63 5.78
N MET A 189 0.20 -8.15 4.81
CA MET A 189 0.57 -8.23 3.40
C MET A 189 1.62 -7.17 3.05
N GLN A 190 2.55 -7.50 2.15
CA GLN A 190 3.55 -6.55 1.65
C GLN A 190 2.88 -5.34 0.98
N PHE A 191 1.94 -5.59 0.07
CA PHE A 191 1.04 -4.60 -0.51
C PHE A 191 -0.29 -4.69 0.22
N SER A 192 -0.42 -3.93 1.29
CA SER A 192 -1.47 -4.09 2.30
C SER A 192 -2.89 -3.84 1.80
N MET A 193 -3.07 -3.17 0.66
CA MET A 193 -4.38 -2.82 0.15
C MET A 193 -5.11 -4.04 -0.37
N VAL A 194 -6.33 -4.26 0.10
CA VAL A 194 -7.25 -5.31 -0.35
C VAL A 194 -8.30 -4.71 -1.29
N LYS A 195 -8.83 -3.53 -0.93
CA LYS A 195 -9.83 -2.80 -1.69
C LYS A 195 -9.68 -1.31 -1.47
N ALA A 196 -9.98 -0.50 -2.47
CA ALA A 196 -10.12 0.94 -2.33
C ALA A 196 -11.31 1.45 -3.15
N VAL A 197 -11.96 2.49 -2.64
CA VAL A 197 -12.98 3.26 -3.35
C VAL A 197 -12.44 4.66 -3.58
N LEU A 198 -12.50 5.11 -4.82
CA LEU A 198 -12.02 6.42 -5.23
C LEU A 198 -13.15 7.45 -5.20
N LYS A 199 -12.78 8.71 -5.21
CA LYS A 199 -13.71 9.84 -5.18
C LYS A 199 -14.68 9.88 -6.36
N ASP A 200 -14.27 9.40 -7.53
CA ASP A 200 -15.09 9.31 -8.74
C ASP A 200 -15.97 8.05 -8.82
N GLY A 201 -16.00 7.27 -7.73
CA GLY A 201 -16.77 6.03 -7.65
C GLY A 201 -16.07 4.81 -8.25
N ALA A 202 -14.84 4.95 -8.75
CA ALA A 202 -14.05 3.78 -9.14
C ALA A 202 -13.72 2.92 -7.93
N VAL A 203 -13.76 1.60 -8.12
CA VAL A 203 -13.39 0.62 -7.10
C VAL A 203 -12.18 -0.16 -7.59
N MET A 204 -11.16 -0.26 -6.76
CA MET A 204 -9.98 -1.06 -7.00
C MET A 204 -9.97 -2.25 -6.05
N GLU A 205 -9.85 -3.48 -6.57
CA GLU A 205 -9.91 -4.72 -5.80
C GLU A 205 -8.72 -5.62 -6.10
N LEU A 206 -8.16 -6.21 -5.06
CA LEU A 206 -7.08 -7.19 -5.16
C LEU A 206 -7.58 -8.43 -5.93
N THR A 207 -6.83 -8.81 -6.98
CA THR A 207 -7.12 -9.99 -7.82
C THR A 207 -6.10 -11.10 -7.66
N GLY A 208 -4.91 -10.80 -7.11
CA GLY A 208 -3.88 -11.79 -6.84
C GLY A 208 -2.66 -11.19 -6.18
N GLN A 209 -1.86 -12.05 -5.55
CA GLN A 209 -0.59 -11.70 -4.92
C GLN A 209 0.34 -12.90 -4.89
N GLY A 210 1.64 -12.67 -4.75
CA GLY A 210 2.64 -13.73 -4.70
C GLY A 210 4.04 -13.22 -4.39
N THR A 211 5.06 -14.10 -4.56
CA THR A 211 6.45 -13.86 -4.15
C THR A 211 7.48 -14.19 -5.24
N ASP A 212 7.04 -14.37 -6.48
CA ASP A 212 7.87 -14.79 -7.63
C ASP A 212 8.01 -13.70 -8.70
N ALA A 213 7.80 -12.41 -8.34
CA ALA A 213 7.91 -11.30 -9.27
C ALA A 213 9.30 -11.18 -9.88
N LYS A 214 9.30 -10.95 -11.18
CA LYS A 214 10.46 -10.55 -11.96
C LYS A 214 10.18 -9.22 -12.63
N SER A 215 11.23 -8.49 -13.03
CA SER A 215 11.11 -7.27 -13.80
C SER A 215 10.33 -7.49 -15.09
N SER A 216 9.38 -6.60 -15.38
CA SER A 216 8.68 -6.55 -16.65
C SER A 216 9.48 -5.81 -17.74
N ILE A 217 10.52 -5.06 -17.34
CA ILE A 217 11.48 -4.43 -18.24
C ILE A 217 12.69 -5.34 -18.32
N THR A 218 12.91 -5.95 -19.48
CA THR A 218 13.97 -6.93 -19.74
C THR A 218 15.11 -6.38 -20.59
N GLU A 219 14.86 -5.30 -21.32
CA GLU A 219 15.87 -4.57 -22.08
C GLU A 219 16.67 -3.58 -21.22
N THR A 220 17.85 -3.21 -21.69
CA THR A 220 18.63 -2.12 -21.08
C THR A 220 17.96 -0.79 -21.36
N PRO A 221 17.57 -0.01 -20.32
CA PRO A 221 16.92 1.28 -20.51
C PRO A 221 17.87 2.28 -21.22
N GLN A 222 17.30 3.06 -22.13
CA GLN A 222 17.99 4.18 -22.76
C GLN A 222 17.94 5.41 -21.87
N GLU A 223 19.00 6.21 -21.84
CA GLU A 223 18.96 7.49 -21.13
C GLU A 223 18.01 8.47 -21.85
N MET A 224 17.04 9.01 -21.11
CA MET A 224 16.16 10.04 -21.65
C MET A 224 16.99 11.32 -21.89
N PRO A 225 16.82 12.01 -23.03
CA PRO A 225 17.49 13.28 -23.25
C PRO A 225 17.18 14.26 -22.12
N GLY A 226 18.22 14.91 -21.58
CA GLY A 226 18.05 15.92 -20.54
C GLY A 226 17.26 17.13 -21.04
N LEU A 227 16.68 17.91 -20.12
CA LEU A 227 16.01 19.16 -20.48
C LEU A 227 17.01 20.11 -21.12
N PRO A 228 16.68 20.74 -22.28
CA PRO A 228 17.53 21.75 -22.89
C PRO A 228 17.86 22.88 -21.89
N GLY A 229 19.13 23.19 -21.69
CA GLY A 229 19.58 24.26 -20.82
C GLY A 229 19.84 23.93 -19.36
N ALA A 230 19.59 22.70 -18.93
CA ALA A 230 19.93 22.27 -17.58
C ALA A 230 21.45 22.02 -17.45
N ARG A 231 22.15 22.82 -16.62
CA ARG A 231 23.56 22.55 -16.29
C ARG A 231 23.65 21.29 -15.39
N PRO A 232 24.64 20.41 -15.64
CA PRO A 232 24.87 19.29 -14.72
C PRO A 232 25.18 19.81 -13.31
N PRO A 233 24.75 19.13 -12.26
CA PRO A 233 25.15 19.47 -10.89
C PRO A 233 26.67 19.35 -10.78
N ARG A 234 27.29 20.35 -10.12
CA ARG A 234 28.73 20.35 -9.80
C ARG A 234 29.00 19.45 -8.61
#